data_58396f68c0bbc69105c40b4493efede5
#
_entry.id   58396f68c0bbc69105c40b4493efede5
#
_cell.length_a   1.000
_cell.length_b   1.000
_cell.length_c   1.000
_cell.angle_alpha   90.00
_cell.angle_beta   90.00
_cell.angle_gamma   90.00
#
_symmetry.space_group_name_H-M   'P 1'
#
loop_
_entity.id
_entity.type
_entity.pdbx_description
1 polymer ?
#
loop_
_entity_poly.entity_id
_entity_poly.type
_entity_poly.pdbx_seq_one_letter_code
_entity_poly.pdbx_strand_id
1 'polypeptide(L)' 'MKPDYYNSMKITPIDYITANKMDFCAGNIIKYASRYNKKGAPVDDLRKIIEYANILIEYELSEERG' A
#
# COMPACT_ATOMS: atom_id res chain seq x y z
N MET A 1 10.85 9.63 -12.31
CA MET A 1 11.42 8.36 -12.78
C MET A 1 10.98 7.23 -11.86
N LYS A 2 10.56 6.11 -12.44
CA LYS A 2 10.11 4.96 -11.65
C LYS A 2 11.29 4.10 -11.24
N PRO A 3 11.31 3.60 -9.98
CA PRO A 3 12.34 2.63 -9.57
C PRO A 3 12.30 1.37 -10.43
N ASP A 4 13.45 0.73 -10.58
CA ASP A 4 13.59 -0.46 -11.45
C ASP A 4 12.65 -1.60 -11.10
N TYR A 5 12.33 -1.77 -9.81
CA TYR A 5 11.45 -2.88 -9.41
C TYR A 5 9.99 -2.70 -9.89
N TYR A 6 9.63 -1.54 -10.43
CA TYR A 6 8.30 -1.33 -11.04
C TYR A 6 8.32 -1.57 -12.55
N ASN A 7 9.48 -1.62 -13.18
CA ASN A 7 9.57 -1.72 -14.63
C ASN A 7 8.99 -3.02 -15.20
N SER A 8 9.00 -4.10 -14.41
CA SER A 8 8.46 -5.39 -14.84
C SER A 8 6.97 -5.54 -14.61
N MET A 9 6.32 -4.57 -13.98
CA MET A 9 4.91 -4.62 -13.68
C MET A 9 4.07 -4.18 -14.86
N LYS A 10 2.95 -4.89 -15.10
CA LYS A 10 2.00 -4.51 -16.16
C LYS A 10 1.32 -3.18 -15.83
N ILE A 11 0.95 -3.01 -14.57
CA ILE A 11 0.34 -1.77 -14.06
C ILE A 11 1.13 -1.41 -12.80
N THR A 12 1.64 -0.19 -12.75
CA THR A 12 2.38 0.23 -11.55
C THR A 12 1.42 0.50 -10.39
N PRO A 13 1.90 0.38 -9.14
CA PRO A 13 1.04 0.69 -8.00
C PRO A 13 0.41 2.07 -8.06
N ILE A 14 1.18 3.10 -8.44
CA ILE A 14 0.63 4.46 -8.49
C ILE A 14 -0.47 4.59 -9.54
N ASP A 15 -0.31 3.93 -10.68
CA ASP A 15 -1.33 3.97 -11.72
C ASP A 15 -2.62 3.28 -11.25
N TYR A 16 -2.47 2.13 -10.61
CA TYR A 16 -3.61 1.38 -10.06
C TYR A 16 -4.33 2.18 -8.97
N ILE A 17 -3.57 2.69 -8.01
CA ILE A 17 -4.10 3.44 -6.88
C ILE A 17 -4.85 4.69 -7.35
N THR A 18 -4.24 5.42 -8.28
CA THR A 18 -4.82 6.66 -8.81
C THR A 18 -6.08 6.39 -9.63
N ALA A 19 -6.02 5.39 -10.52
CA ALA A 19 -7.17 5.05 -11.37
C ALA A 19 -8.37 4.61 -10.55
N ASN A 20 -8.14 3.91 -9.44
CA ASN A 20 -9.21 3.41 -8.57
C ASN A 20 -9.57 4.38 -7.44
N LYS A 21 -8.94 5.54 -7.40
CA LYS A 21 -9.21 6.59 -6.39
C LYS A 21 -9.15 6.04 -4.97
N MET A 22 -8.13 5.25 -4.69
CA MET A 22 -7.96 4.64 -3.38
C MET A 22 -7.46 5.67 -2.36
N ASP A 23 -7.84 5.50 -1.10
CA ASP A 23 -7.37 6.39 -0.05
C ASP A 23 -5.88 6.17 0.24
N PHE A 24 -5.30 7.07 1.04
CA PHE A 24 -3.87 7.06 1.34
C PHE A 24 -3.41 5.74 1.96
N CYS A 25 -4.14 5.24 2.96
CA CYS A 25 -3.73 4.02 3.66
C CYS A 25 -3.85 2.79 2.76
N ALA A 26 -4.98 2.62 2.07
CA ALA A 26 -5.16 1.52 1.14
C ALA A 26 -4.13 1.57 0.02
N GLY A 27 -3.84 2.77 -0.48
CA GLY A 27 -2.82 2.97 -1.50
C GLY A 27 -1.44 2.56 -1.03
N ASN A 28 -1.08 2.90 0.20
CA ASN A 28 0.21 2.48 0.76
C ASN A 28 0.29 0.96 0.97
N ILE A 29 -0.80 0.33 1.35
CA ILE A 29 -0.84 -1.14 1.47
C ILE A 29 -0.53 -1.76 0.10
N ILE A 30 -1.17 -1.29 -0.97
CA ILE A 30 -0.92 -1.77 -2.32
C ILE A 30 0.54 -1.55 -2.72
N LYS A 31 1.07 -0.36 -2.46
CA LYS A 31 2.45 0.00 -2.79
C LYS A 31 3.44 -0.95 -2.12
N TYR A 32 3.34 -1.14 -0.81
CA TYR A 32 4.26 -2.01 -0.08
C TYR A 32 4.07 -3.48 -0.43
N ALA A 33 2.83 -3.94 -0.64
CA ALA A 33 2.57 -5.31 -1.09
C ALA A 33 3.17 -5.59 -2.45
N SER A 34 3.23 -4.59 -3.32
CA SER A 34 3.77 -4.74 -4.67
C SER A 34 5.30 -4.83 -4.71
N ARG A 35 5.99 -4.34 -3.68
CA ARG A 35 7.45 -4.25 -3.72
C ARG A 35 8.18 -5.00 -2.60
N TYR A 36 7.48 -5.54 -1.62
CA TYR A 36 8.13 -6.08 -0.41
C TYR A 36 9.19 -7.14 -0.73
N ASN A 37 8.99 -7.92 -1.78
CA ASN A 37 9.91 -9.00 -2.17
C ASN A 37 10.91 -8.57 -3.25
N LYS A 38 11.02 -7.28 -3.58
CA LYS A 38 11.86 -6.79 -4.66
C LYS A 38 12.90 -5.76 -4.22
N LYS A 39 12.75 -5.24 -3.01
CA LYS A 39 13.53 -4.08 -2.56
C LYS A 39 14.64 -4.40 -1.58
N GLY A 40 14.65 -5.58 -0.97
CA GLY A 40 15.68 -5.97 -0.01
C GLY A 40 15.36 -5.71 1.45
N ALA A 41 14.16 -5.21 1.78
CA ALA A 41 13.73 -5.01 3.16
C ALA A 41 12.30 -5.53 3.34
N PRO A 42 12.06 -6.85 3.11
CA PRO A 42 10.71 -7.38 3.07
C PRO A 42 9.96 -7.26 4.40
N VAL A 43 10.65 -7.49 5.51
CA VAL A 43 9.97 -7.43 6.81
C VAL A 43 9.52 -6.01 7.13
N ASP A 44 10.35 -5.02 6.83
CA ASP A 44 9.99 -3.62 7.06
C ASP A 44 8.78 -3.22 6.23
N ASP A 45 8.74 -3.60 4.96
CA ASP A 45 7.60 -3.30 4.09
C ASP A 45 6.32 -4.00 4.56
N LEU A 46 6.42 -5.26 4.99
CA LEU A 46 5.26 -5.98 5.52
C LEU A 46 4.74 -5.36 6.82
N ARG A 47 5.64 -4.86 7.67
CA ARG A 47 5.22 -4.15 8.89
C ARG A 47 4.51 -2.84 8.56
N LYS A 48 4.92 -2.15 7.51
CA LYS A 48 4.21 -0.95 7.06
C LYS A 48 2.78 -1.28 6.64
N ILE A 49 2.58 -2.41 5.96
CA ILE A 49 1.24 -2.85 5.59
C ILE A 49 0.37 -3.03 6.84
N ILE A 50 0.92 -3.67 7.86
CA ILE A 50 0.20 -3.87 9.13
C ILE A 50 -0.17 -2.54 9.77
N GLU A 51 0.77 -1.58 9.80
CA GLU A 51 0.52 -0.24 10.35
C GLU A 51 -0.64 0.46 9.64
N TYR A 52 -0.63 0.47 8.31
CA TYR A 52 -1.70 1.12 7.55
C TYR A 52 -3.03 0.39 7.68
N ALA A 53 -3.00 -0.94 7.75
CA ALA A 53 -4.22 -1.71 7.98
C ALA A 53 -4.81 -1.38 9.36
N ASN A 54 -3.98 -1.25 10.38
CA ASN A 54 -4.43 -0.89 11.72
C ASN A 54 -5.07 0.50 11.74
N ILE A 55 -4.50 1.46 11.00
CA ILE A 55 -5.08 2.79 10.89
C ILE A 55 -6.50 2.72 10.28
N LEU A 56 -6.67 1.94 9.23
CA LEU A 56 -7.97 1.76 8.59
C LEU A 56 -8.98 1.11 9.54
N ILE A 57 -8.54 0.12 10.30
CA ILE A 57 -9.40 -0.52 11.30
C ILE A 57 -9.91 0.51 12.31
N GLU A 58 -9.03 1.38 12.78
CA GLU A 58 -9.41 2.41 13.74
C GLU A 58 -10.44 3.39 13.14
N TYR A 59 -10.27 3.79 11.90
CA TYR A 59 -11.24 4.65 11.22
C TYR A 59 -12.60 3.97 11.09
N GLU A 60 -12.62 2.70 10.70
CA GLU A 60 -13.88 1.98 10.57
C GLU A 60 -14.58 1.82 11.91
N LEU A 61 -13.84 1.51 12.96
CA LEU A 61 -14.40 1.39 14.31
C LEU A 61 -14.96 2.73 14.80
N SER A 62 -14.28 3.83 14.51
CA SER A 62 -14.74 5.17 14.87
C SER A 62 -16.07 5.49 14.20
N GLU A 63 -16.22 5.15 12.92
CA GLU A 63 -17.48 5.38 12.20
C GLU A 63 -18.62 4.53 12.74
N GLU A 64 -18.35 3.29 13.11
CA GLU A 64 -19.34 2.43 13.72
C GLU A 64 -19.84 2.98 15.06
N ARG A 65 -18.97 3.62 15.81
CA ARG A 65 -19.32 4.19 17.11
C ARG A 65 -20.08 5.52 16.98
N GLY A 66 -19.80 6.20 15.88
CA GLY A 66 -20.30 7.54 15.68
C GLY A 66 -21.61 7.66 15.03
#